data_d2af42fd9a734507d5dabd9a9f38dc74
#
_entry.id   d2af42fd9a734507d5dabd9a9f38dc74
#
_cell.length_a   1.000
_cell.length_b   1.000
_cell.length_c   1.000
_cell.angle_alpha   90.00
_cell.angle_beta   90.00
_cell.angle_gamma   90.00
#
_symmetry.space_group_name_H-M   'P 1'
#
loop_
_entity.id
_entity.type
_entity.pdbx_description
1 polymer ?
#
loop_
_entity_poly.entity_id
_entity_poly.type
_entity_poly.pdbx_seq_one_letter_code
_entity_poly.pdbx_strand_id
1 'polypeptide(L)'
;LHHLFLPSLVMAFVIMSDIMRYARASMLEVIKEDYITTARAKGLSGLQLIMGHAFRNALLPLITIIALKLPWIFGGASILETVFQWPGLGSLFVEAAIARDYYIIMAQLVVYGVAVLAAGLLADIAYAVADPRIRYHSN
;
A
#
# COMPACT_ATOMS: atom_id res chain seq x y z
N LEU A 1 -20.20 -6.48 14.94
CA LEU A 1 -19.72 -6.67 13.54
C LEU A 1 -20.46 -5.76 12.54
N HIS A 2 -21.79 -5.56 12.68
CA HIS A 2 -22.55 -4.70 11.74
C HIS A 2 -22.04 -3.25 11.71
N HIS A 3 -21.65 -2.68 12.86
CA HIS A 3 -21.16 -1.30 12.94
C HIS A 3 -19.78 -1.11 12.30
N LEU A 4 -19.01 -2.18 12.06
CA LEU A 4 -17.70 -2.13 11.41
C LEU A 4 -17.80 -2.17 9.88
N PHE A 5 -18.89 -2.70 9.35
CA PHE A 5 -19.04 -2.94 7.92
C PHE A 5 -18.99 -1.65 7.10
N LEU A 6 -19.76 -0.65 7.50
CA LEU A 6 -19.85 0.61 6.75
C LEU A 6 -18.54 1.43 6.79
N PRO A 7 -17.89 1.66 7.95
CA PRO A 7 -16.59 2.33 8.00
C PRO A 7 -15.52 1.62 7.22
N SER A 8 -15.43 0.28 7.33
CA SER A 8 -14.43 -0.51 6.58
C SER A 8 -14.65 -0.41 5.08
N LEU A 9 -15.90 -0.41 4.64
CA LEU A 9 -16.24 -0.30 3.22
C LEU A 9 -15.86 1.08 2.67
N VAL A 10 -16.16 2.16 3.39
CA VAL A 10 -15.76 3.52 3.02
C VAL A 10 -14.23 3.62 2.95
N MET A 11 -13.53 3.12 3.96
CA MET A 11 -12.06 3.12 3.99
C MET A 11 -11.47 2.31 2.85
N ALA A 12 -12.05 1.14 2.55
CA ALA A 12 -11.65 0.31 1.41
C ALA A 12 -11.79 1.04 0.09
N PHE A 13 -12.88 1.76 -0.15
CA PHE A 13 -13.06 2.55 -1.39
C PHE A 13 -12.04 3.68 -1.52
N VAL A 14 -11.72 4.37 -0.44
CA VAL A 14 -10.71 5.44 -0.45
C VAL A 14 -9.33 4.86 -0.82
N ILE A 15 -8.91 3.79 -0.15
CA ILE A 15 -7.61 3.15 -0.41
C ILE A 15 -7.59 2.55 -1.82
N MET A 16 -8.67 1.89 -2.24
CA MET A 16 -8.79 1.25 -3.55
C MET A 16 -8.69 2.26 -4.69
N SER A 17 -9.26 3.47 -4.53
CA SER A 17 -9.18 4.51 -5.55
C SER A 17 -7.74 4.96 -5.79
N ASP A 18 -6.95 5.10 -4.73
CA ASP A 18 -5.54 5.44 -4.82
C ASP A 18 -4.74 4.31 -5.49
N ILE A 19 -4.90 3.08 -5.01
CA ILE A 19 -4.20 1.91 -5.56
C ILE A 19 -4.51 1.73 -7.05
N MET A 20 -5.77 1.88 -7.46
CA MET A 20 -6.16 1.77 -8.86
C MET A 20 -5.51 2.84 -9.74
N ARG A 21 -5.40 4.07 -9.26
CA ARG A 21 -4.73 5.15 -9.99
C ARG A 21 -3.26 4.84 -10.22
N TYR A 22 -2.56 4.39 -9.19
CA TYR A 22 -1.16 4.00 -9.29
C TYR A 22 -0.96 2.75 -10.14
N ALA A 23 -1.82 1.74 -9.99
CA ALA A 23 -1.78 0.54 -10.82
C ALA A 23 -1.93 0.87 -12.30
N ARG A 24 -2.87 1.75 -12.63
CA ARG A 24 -3.05 2.22 -14.01
C ARG A 24 -1.82 2.96 -14.54
N ALA A 25 -1.25 3.87 -13.75
CA ALA A 25 -0.07 4.63 -14.14
C ALA A 25 1.12 3.71 -14.39
N SER A 26 1.41 2.80 -13.45
CA SER A 26 2.49 1.82 -13.56
C SER A 26 2.31 0.89 -14.77
N MET A 27 1.08 0.41 -15.01
CA MET A 27 0.80 -0.42 -16.20
C MET A 27 1.01 0.35 -17.50
N LEU A 28 0.60 1.62 -17.58
CA LEU A 28 0.79 2.45 -18.77
C LEU A 28 2.26 2.75 -19.03
N GLU A 29 3.07 2.86 -18.00
CA GLU A 29 4.52 3.03 -18.11
C GLU A 29 5.18 1.76 -18.65
N VAL A 30 4.90 0.63 -18.01
CA VAL A 30 5.48 -0.68 -18.40
C VAL A 30 5.10 -1.11 -19.82
N ILE A 31 3.87 -0.84 -20.28
CA ILE A 31 3.43 -1.21 -21.63
C ILE A 31 4.21 -0.47 -22.72
N LYS A 32 4.82 0.67 -22.40
CA LYS A 32 5.62 1.46 -23.37
C LYS A 32 7.08 1.02 -23.44
N GLU A 33 7.52 0.13 -22.56
CA GLU A 33 8.91 -0.34 -22.53
C GLU A 33 9.27 -1.19 -23.75
N ASP A 34 10.54 -1.07 -24.19
CA ASP A 34 11.05 -1.71 -25.40
C ASP A 34 10.95 -3.25 -25.38
N TYR A 35 11.09 -3.87 -24.19
CA TYR A 35 10.97 -5.32 -24.07
C TYR A 35 9.53 -5.81 -24.35
N ILE A 36 8.53 -4.99 -24.08
CA ILE A 36 7.12 -5.28 -24.42
C ILE A 36 6.93 -5.22 -25.93
N THR A 37 7.52 -4.23 -26.60
CA THR A 37 7.49 -4.10 -28.06
C THR A 37 8.18 -5.28 -28.73
N THR A 38 9.33 -5.70 -28.18
CA THR A 38 10.08 -6.88 -28.66
C THR A 38 9.27 -8.17 -28.47
N ALA A 39 8.62 -8.35 -27.32
CA ALA A 39 7.79 -9.53 -27.05
C ALA A 39 6.56 -9.58 -27.99
N ARG A 40 5.99 -8.43 -28.33
CA ARG A 40 4.91 -8.32 -29.32
C ARG A 40 5.39 -8.71 -30.71
N ALA A 41 6.59 -8.29 -31.12
CA ALA A 41 7.18 -8.66 -32.41
C ALA A 41 7.45 -10.18 -32.52
N LYS A 42 7.68 -10.87 -31.40
CA LYS A 42 7.80 -12.34 -31.32
C LYS A 42 6.48 -13.10 -31.42
N GLY A 43 5.36 -12.41 -31.63
CA GLY A 43 4.04 -13.03 -31.84
C GLY A 43 3.28 -13.41 -30.59
N LEU A 44 3.66 -12.91 -29.39
CA LEU A 44 2.88 -13.14 -28.18
C LEU A 44 1.52 -12.46 -28.27
N SER A 45 0.47 -13.14 -27.81
CA SER A 45 -0.87 -12.56 -27.74
C SER A 45 -0.91 -11.41 -26.74
N GLY A 46 -1.81 -10.44 -26.96
CA GLY A 46 -1.94 -9.29 -26.08
C GLY A 46 -2.17 -9.66 -24.60
N LEU A 47 -2.95 -10.71 -24.33
CA LEU A 47 -3.21 -11.19 -22.98
C LEU A 47 -1.95 -11.80 -22.33
N GLN A 48 -1.20 -12.61 -23.06
CA GLN A 48 0.06 -13.20 -22.60
C GLN A 48 1.09 -12.12 -22.30
N LEU A 49 1.14 -11.10 -23.13
CA LEU A 49 2.01 -9.93 -22.95
C LEU A 49 1.67 -9.16 -21.68
N ILE A 50 0.38 -8.88 -21.47
CA ILE A 50 -0.09 -8.11 -20.31
C ILE A 50 0.11 -8.92 -19.02
N MET A 51 -0.39 -10.15 -18.95
CA MET A 51 -0.38 -10.95 -17.72
C MET A 51 1.01 -11.53 -17.40
N GLY A 52 1.76 -11.95 -18.43
CA GLY A 52 3.07 -12.59 -18.24
C GLY A 52 4.22 -11.62 -18.02
N HIS A 53 4.18 -10.46 -18.67
CA HIS A 53 5.30 -9.54 -18.67
C HIS A 53 4.96 -8.17 -18.06
N ALA A 54 3.91 -7.50 -18.53
CA ALA A 54 3.60 -6.15 -18.07
C ALA A 54 3.12 -6.12 -16.61
N PHE A 55 2.17 -6.97 -16.27
CA PHE A 55 1.57 -7.00 -14.93
C PHE A 55 2.60 -7.30 -13.84
N ARG A 56 3.47 -8.29 -14.05
CA ARG A 56 4.50 -8.64 -13.08
C ARG A 56 5.45 -7.48 -12.76
N ASN A 57 5.87 -6.75 -13.79
CA ASN A 57 6.76 -5.60 -13.61
C ASN A 57 6.02 -4.38 -13.02
N ALA A 58 4.75 -4.20 -13.38
CA ALA A 58 3.90 -3.15 -12.81
C ALA A 58 3.55 -3.40 -11.32
N LEU A 59 3.69 -4.62 -10.82
CA LEU A 59 3.49 -4.92 -9.39
C LEU A 59 4.58 -4.32 -8.50
N LEU A 60 5.81 -4.14 -9.01
CA LEU A 60 6.91 -3.64 -8.18
C LEU A 60 6.61 -2.27 -7.56
N PRO A 61 6.24 -1.22 -8.31
CA PRO A 61 5.84 0.05 -7.71
C PRO A 61 4.60 -0.05 -6.83
N LEU A 62 3.68 -0.98 -7.13
CA LEU A 62 2.47 -1.19 -6.32
C LEU A 62 2.79 -1.74 -4.94
N ILE A 63 3.77 -2.65 -4.82
CA ILE A 63 4.23 -3.18 -3.53
C ILE A 63 4.65 -2.04 -2.62
N THR A 64 5.44 -1.08 -3.14
CA THR A 64 5.85 0.11 -2.37
C THR A 64 4.67 0.91 -1.87
N ILE A 65 3.72 1.19 -2.75
CA ILE A 65 2.55 2.02 -2.43
C ILE A 65 1.66 1.33 -1.39
N ILE A 66 1.44 0.03 -1.54
CA ILE A 66 0.67 -0.76 -0.57
C ILE A 66 1.38 -0.74 0.79
N ALA A 67 2.70 -0.95 0.81
CA ALA A 67 3.47 -0.93 2.05
C ALA A 67 3.41 0.44 2.75
N LEU A 68 3.50 1.54 1.99
CA LEU A 68 3.37 2.89 2.54
C LEU A 68 1.95 3.21 3.05
N LYS A 69 0.93 2.48 2.59
CA LYS A 69 -0.46 2.62 3.08
C LYS A 69 -0.71 1.85 4.37
N LEU A 70 0.06 0.80 4.68
CA LEU A 70 -0.12 0.01 5.91
C LEU A 70 -0.01 0.86 7.19
N PRO A 71 1.04 1.67 7.40
CA PRO A 71 1.10 2.54 8.58
C PRO A 71 -0.07 3.51 8.67
N TRP A 72 -0.55 4.00 7.52
CA TRP A 72 -1.70 4.91 7.49
C TRP A 72 -2.99 4.24 7.98
N ILE A 73 -3.18 2.94 7.73
CA ILE A 73 -4.31 2.17 8.26
C ILE A 73 -4.23 2.09 9.79
N PHE A 74 -3.04 1.90 10.34
CA PHE A 74 -2.82 1.90 11.80
C PHE A 74 -2.95 3.30 12.41
N GLY A 75 -2.59 4.34 11.63
CA GLY A 75 -2.70 5.75 11.98
C GLY A 75 -4.12 6.24 12.17
N GLY A 76 -5.02 5.46 11.72
CA GLY A 76 -6.43 5.72 11.79
C GLY A 76 -6.88 6.79 10.81
N ALA A 77 -8.01 6.55 10.24
CA ALA A 77 -8.77 7.60 9.60
C ALA A 77 -9.52 8.36 10.71
N SER A 78 -8.82 9.22 11.47
CA SER A 78 -9.39 9.92 12.63
C SER A 78 -10.74 10.59 12.32
N ILE A 79 -10.90 11.08 11.09
CA ILE A 79 -12.15 11.64 10.59
C ILE A 79 -13.24 10.55 10.51
N LEU A 80 -12.93 9.38 9.94
CA LEU A 80 -13.89 8.28 9.84
C LEU A 80 -14.23 7.73 11.23
N GLU A 81 -13.25 7.58 12.09
CA GLU A 81 -13.44 7.13 13.47
C GLU A 81 -14.36 8.08 14.23
N THR A 82 -14.19 9.39 14.06
CA THR A 82 -15.05 10.41 14.68
C THR A 82 -16.46 10.38 14.09
N VAL A 83 -16.61 10.31 12.78
CA VAL A 83 -17.91 10.31 12.09
C VAL A 83 -18.72 9.07 12.44
N PHE A 84 -18.08 7.91 12.50
CA PHE A 84 -18.73 6.64 12.81
C PHE A 84 -18.72 6.29 14.32
N GLN A 85 -18.18 7.18 15.15
CA GLN A 85 -18.04 6.99 16.61
C GLN A 85 -17.36 5.67 16.95
N TRP A 86 -16.34 5.34 16.17
CA TRP A 86 -15.56 4.12 16.36
C TRP A 86 -14.29 4.44 17.16
N PRO A 87 -14.09 3.78 18.31
CA PRO A 87 -12.88 3.96 19.09
C PRO A 87 -11.69 3.34 18.35
N GLY A 88 -10.82 4.18 17.83
CA GLY A 88 -9.61 3.79 17.11
C GLY A 88 -8.41 4.62 17.57
N LEU A 89 -7.25 4.34 16.96
CA LEU A 89 -6.00 5.04 17.30
C LEU A 89 -6.02 6.51 16.86
N GLY A 90 -6.75 6.83 15.78
CA GLY A 90 -6.87 8.19 15.30
C GLY A 90 -7.71 9.08 16.22
N SER A 91 -8.85 8.59 16.69
CA SER A 91 -9.68 9.31 17.67
C SER A 91 -8.95 9.49 18.99
N LEU A 92 -8.26 8.44 19.46
CA LEU A 92 -7.43 8.49 20.67
C LEU A 92 -6.31 9.54 20.54
N PHE A 93 -5.69 9.66 19.35
CA PHE A 93 -4.67 10.69 19.11
C PHE A 93 -5.26 12.10 19.23
N VAL A 94 -6.43 12.33 18.62
CA VAL A 94 -7.10 13.63 18.68
C VAL A 94 -7.49 13.98 20.11
N GLU A 95 -8.06 13.04 20.87
CA GLU A 95 -8.42 13.22 22.27
C GLU A 95 -7.20 13.54 23.13
N ALA A 96 -6.11 12.78 22.97
CA ALA A 96 -4.86 13.00 23.68
C ALA A 96 -4.23 14.37 23.34
N ALA A 97 -4.31 14.78 22.07
CA ALA A 97 -3.81 16.09 21.64
C ALA A 97 -4.60 17.24 22.27
N ILE A 98 -5.93 17.14 22.32
CA ILE A 98 -6.81 18.14 22.97
C ILE A 98 -6.55 18.17 24.47
N ALA A 99 -6.41 17.00 25.12
CA ALA A 99 -6.11 16.87 26.52
C ALA A 99 -4.66 17.23 26.90
N ARG A 100 -3.80 17.45 25.90
CA ARG A 100 -2.34 17.64 26.06
C ARG A 100 -1.68 16.48 26.81
N ASP A 101 -2.17 15.27 26.60
CA ASP A 101 -1.60 14.05 27.16
C ASP A 101 -0.41 13.58 26.31
N TYR A 102 0.76 14.09 26.65
CA TYR A 102 2.00 13.77 25.95
C TYR A 102 2.39 12.29 26.06
N TYR A 103 2.00 11.59 27.13
CA TYR A 103 2.35 10.18 27.32
C TYR A 103 1.63 9.30 26.28
N ILE A 104 0.35 9.54 26.06
CA ILE A 104 -0.42 8.83 25.04
C ILE A 104 0.10 9.16 23.65
N ILE A 105 0.38 10.43 23.37
CA ILE A 105 0.93 10.87 22.07
C ILE A 105 2.27 10.17 21.79
N MET A 106 3.19 10.16 22.77
CA MET A 106 4.49 9.50 22.61
C MET A 106 4.34 7.98 22.44
N ALA A 107 3.46 7.34 23.19
CA ALA A 107 3.18 5.91 23.03
C ALA A 107 2.67 5.60 21.62
N GLN A 108 1.76 6.40 21.10
CA GLN A 108 1.27 6.24 19.72
C GLN A 108 2.36 6.44 18.68
N LEU A 109 3.25 7.44 18.83
CA LEU A 109 4.37 7.64 17.93
C LEU A 109 5.29 6.42 17.88
N VAL A 110 5.52 5.75 19.01
CA VAL A 110 6.29 4.48 19.04
C VAL A 110 5.56 3.39 18.26
N VAL A 111 4.25 3.22 18.48
CA VAL A 111 3.44 2.24 17.75
C VAL A 111 3.48 2.50 16.24
N TYR A 112 3.35 3.76 15.84
CA TYR A 112 3.48 4.17 14.45
C TYR A 112 4.87 3.85 13.88
N GLY A 113 5.93 4.19 14.60
CA GLY A 113 7.29 3.90 14.19
C GLY A 113 7.50 2.40 13.94
N VAL A 114 7.02 1.56 14.84
CA VAL A 114 7.07 0.10 14.68
C VAL A 114 6.26 -0.36 13.47
N ALA A 115 5.06 0.19 13.27
CA ALA A 115 4.23 -0.14 12.11
C ALA A 115 4.88 0.24 10.78
N VAL A 116 5.55 1.41 10.70
CA VAL A 116 6.31 1.84 9.52
C VAL A 116 7.47 0.90 9.22
N LEU A 117 8.25 0.53 10.26
CA LEU A 117 9.37 -0.41 10.10
C LEU A 117 8.89 -1.78 9.65
N ALA A 118 7.81 -2.29 10.26
CA ALA A 118 7.22 -3.57 9.87
C ALA A 118 6.70 -3.54 8.42
N ALA A 119 6.05 -2.45 8.00
CA ALA A 119 5.58 -2.27 6.63
C ALA A 119 6.74 -2.22 5.63
N GLY A 120 7.86 -1.55 5.97
CA GLY A 120 9.08 -1.55 5.17
C GLY A 120 9.66 -2.94 5.00
N LEU A 121 9.80 -3.69 6.09
CA LEU A 121 10.27 -5.08 6.06
C LEU A 121 9.37 -5.99 5.19
N LEU A 122 8.05 -5.84 5.30
CA LEU A 122 7.10 -6.58 4.46
C LEU A 122 7.25 -6.22 2.99
N ALA A 123 7.50 -4.94 2.67
CA ALA A 123 7.77 -4.50 1.32
C ALA A 123 9.05 -5.13 0.77
N ASP A 124 10.14 -5.14 1.54
CA ASP A 124 11.42 -5.73 1.13
C ASP A 124 11.28 -7.22 0.86
N ILE A 125 10.56 -7.95 1.71
CA ILE A 125 10.23 -9.36 1.49
C ILE A 125 9.41 -9.55 0.22
N ALA A 126 8.38 -8.71 0.02
CA ALA A 126 7.55 -8.78 -1.16
C ALA A 126 8.33 -8.48 -2.45
N TYR A 127 9.27 -7.53 -2.41
CA TYR A 127 10.21 -7.28 -3.50
C TYR A 127 11.09 -8.49 -3.80
N ALA A 128 11.68 -9.09 -2.79
CA ALA A 128 12.54 -10.27 -2.97
C ALA A 128 11.79 -11.47 -3.59
N VAL A 129 10.48 -11.57 -3.35
CA VAL A 129 9.61 -12.60 -3.94
C VAL A 129 9.20 -12.22 -5.37
N ALA A 130 8.89 -10.93 -5.62
CA ALA A 130 8.40 -10.45 -6.92
C ALA A 130 9.52 -10.37 -7.96
N ASP A 131 10.73 -9.97 -7.54
CA ASP A 131 11.89 -9.85 -8.43
C ASP A 131 13.05 -10.75 -7.98
N PRO A 132 13.17 -11.96 -8.56
CA PRO A 132 14.27 -12.88 -8.23
C PRO A 132 15.65 -12.39 -8.68
N ARG A 133 15.76 -11.31 -9.46
CA ARG A 133 17.03 -10.75 -9.94
C ARG A 133 17.81 -10.04 -8.82
N ILE A 134 17.16 -9.61 -7.75
CA ILE A 134 17.79 -8.94 -6.61
C ILE A 134 18.74 -9.88 -5.86
N ARG A 135 18.62 -11.20 -6.01
CA ARG A 135 19.45 -12.21 -5.34
C ARG A 135 20.90 -12.30 -5.83
N TYR A 136 21.27 -11.64 -6.93
CA TYR A 136 22.58 -11.82 -7.57
C TYR A 136 23.61 -10.71 -7.30
N HIS A 137 23.33 -9.75 -6.42
CA HIS A 137 24.28 -8.68 -6.09
C HIS A 137 24.85 -8.77 -4.66
N SER A 138 24.94 -9.97 -4.09
CA SER A 138 25.65 -10.21 -2.84
C SER A 138 26.90 -11.05 -3.14
N ASN A 139 27.92 -10.39 -3.66
CA ASN A 139 29.32 -10.80 -3.59
C ASN A 139 30.20 -9.57 -3.42
#